data_00adbc213365880a846f33714848db57
#
_entry.id   00adbc213365880a846f33714848db57
#
_cell.length_a   1.000
_cell.length_b   1.000
_cell.length_c   1.000
_cell.angle_alpha   90.00
_cell.angle_beta   90.00
_cell.angle_gamma   90.00
#
_symmetry.space_group_name_H-M   'P 1'
#
loop_
_entity.id
_entity.type
_entity.pdbx_description
1 polymer ?
#
loop_
_entity_poly.entity_id
_entity_poly.type
_entity_poly.pdbx_seq_one_letter_code
_entity_poly.pdbx_strand_id
1 'polypeptide(L)'
;MENNEIAANGMVSENTEHTENTENKCAEKTNGVAGPGRNAYDVLNERGFLKQCSHPEELRELLGKEKLTFYIGFDPTAESLTVGHYVAMCVMAHMQKCGHHPIVLLGGGTAMIADPSGKTELRKLLSVEELDNNVAGIKKQMERLVRFDGENGAVIVNNADWLRNLNFMDFMRDIAVHFSVNEMLRAECYKQRFERGLTFFEFSYMLMQSYDFLCLNRKYGCELEMGGDDQWSNILGGADLIRRKERKRAYALTTRLLTTADGKKMGKTEKGAVWLSKERTSVYDFYQYFRNVNDADVKTCLSLLTFLPMDEIEALCAEGANINEAKRVLAYTVTSQVHGEDEAKKAEEAALALFGGKGDLTHMPTVALSDADIEESGMSITRLLVLAGIEKSNSAAIRSVREGGISVNDRKVTDTKAVLDSAELADGIILKKGKKTFVRLIHKD
;
A
#
# COMPACT_ATOMS: atom_id res chain seq x y z
N MET A 1 47.91 -57.79 -51.58
CA MET A 1 48.66 -56.73 -52.29
C MET A 1 48.62 -55.53 -51.42
N GLU A 2 49.63 -55.44 -50.60
CA GLU A 2 50.73 -54.49 -50.75
C GLU A 2 50.27 -53.05 -50.45
N ASN A 3 50.83 -52.27 -49.65
CA ASN A 3 52.08 -52.21 -48.83
C ASN A 3 51.88 -50.96 -47.96
N ASN A 4 52.29 -50.94 -46.71
CA ASN A 4 53.55 -50.40 -46.20
C ASN A 4 53.68 -48.86 -46.49
N GLU A 5 54.10 -48.02 -45.60
CA GLU A 5 55.21 -47.97 -44.61
C GLU A 5 55.07 -46.66 -43.79
N ILE A 6 55.23 -46.74 -42.45
CA ILE A 6 56.43 -46.31 -41.68
C ILE A 6 56.67 -44.79 -41.68
N ALA A 7 56.72 -44.13 -40.66
CA ALA A 7 57.58 -43.85 -39.51
C ALA A 7 57.31 -42.41 -39.02
N ALA A 8 57.41 -42.06 -37.89
CA ALA A 8 58.26 -42.02 -36.74
C ALA A 8 58.17 -40.64 -36.06
N ASN A 9 58.09 -40.70 -34.78
CA ASN A 9 58.64 -39.78 -33.76
C ASN A 9 58.31 -38.30 -33.73
N GLY A 10 57.78 -37.98 -32.58
CA GLY A 10 57.71 -36.65 -31.98
C GLY A 10 56.98 -36.63 -30.67
N MET A 11 57.69 -37.07 -29.62
CA MET A 11 57.27 -36.80 -28.22
C MET A 11 57.22 -35.30 -28.02
N VAL A 12 56.04 -34.79 -27.75
CA VAL A 12 55.87 -33.56 -26.96
C VAL A 12 54.74 -33.84 -26.00
N SER A 13 55.08 -33.89 -24.72
CA SER A 13 54.20 -33.90 -23.60
C SER A 13 53.43 -32.57 -23.55
N GLU A 14 52.15 -32.58 -23.83
CA GLU A 14 51.24 -31.49 -23.42
C GLU A 14 50.33 -31.99 -22.34
N ASN A 15 50.58 -31.42 -21.16
CA ASN A 15 49.67 -31.40 -20.02
C ASN A 15 48.30 -30.88 -20.47
N THR A 16 47.36 -31.76 -20.66
CA THR A 16 45.95 -31.36 -20.63
C THR A 16 45.56 -31.17 -19.19
N GLU A 17 45.72 -29.94 -18.70
CA GLU A 17 45.00 -29.45 -17.55
C GLU A 17 43.50 -29.57 -17.86
N HIS A 18 42.86 -30.52 -17.19
CA HIS A 18 41.42 -30.51 -16.98
C HIS A 18 41.07 -29.25 -16.19
N THR A 19 40.84 -28.14 -16.89
CA THR A 19 40.06 -27.06 -16.32
C THR A 19 38.64 -27.58 -16.13
N GLU A 20 38.39 -28.15 -14.96
CA GLU A 20 37.06 -28.19 -14.40
C GLU A 20 36.55 -26.75 -14.35
N ASN A 21 35.70 -26.45 -15.31
CA ASN A 21 34.89 -25.25 -15.34
C ASN A 21 33.87 -25.40 -14.19
N THR A 22 34.33 -25.20 -12.95
CA THR A 22 33.49 -24.87 -11.82
C THR A 22 32.84 -23.55 -12.20
N GLU A 23 31.69 -23.64 -12.82
CA GLU A 23 30.71 -22.57 -12.83
C GLU A 23 30.41 -22.25 -11.35
N ASN A 24 31.25 -21.43 -10.80
CA ASN A 24 31.00 -20.69 -9.58
C ASN A 24 29.87 -19.71 -9.94
N LYS A 25 28.62 -20.23 -9.98
CA LYS A 25 27.45 -19.40 -9.82
C LYS A 25 27.55 -18.83 -8.42
N CYS A 26 28.32 -17.73 -8.31
CA CYS A 26 28.09 -16.74 -7.28
C CYS A 26 26.62 -16.43 -7.37
N ALA A 27 25.83 -16.93 -6.44
CA ALA A 27 24.47 -16.46 -6.22
C ALA A 27 24.63 -14.96 -6.00
N GLU A 28 24.40 -14.15 -7.05
CA GLU A 28 24.29 -12.71 -6.92
C GLU A 28 23.31 -12.47 -5.79
N LYS A 29 23.82 -11.85 -4.71
CA LYS A 29 22.99 -11.44 -3.60
C LYS A 29 21.88 -10.60 -4.20
N THR A 30 20.67 -11.12 -4.11
CA THR A 30 19.50 -10.45 -4.63
C THR A 30 19.26 -9.24 -3.73
N ASN A 31 19.44 -8.03 -4.25
CA ASN A 31 19.31 -6.79 -3.45
C ASN A 31 17.83 -6.36 -3.24
N GLY A 32 16.88 -7.30 -3.38
CA GLY A 32 15.44 -6.98 -3.30
C GLY A 32 14.94 -6.04 -4.40
N VAL A 33 15.75 -5.78 -5.43
CA VAL A 33 15.37 -4.95 -6.57
C VAL A 33 14.67 -5.81 -7.62
N ALA A 34 13.41 -5.49 -7.92
CA ALA A 34 12.67 -6.14 -8.99
C ALA A 34 13.17 -5.71 -10.37
N GLY A 35 13.26 -6.65 -11.29
CA GLY A 35 13.68 -6.39 -12.68
C GLY A 35 13.57 -7.62 -13.55
N PRO A 36 13.74 -7.49 -14.87
CA PRO A 36 13.73 -8.61 -15.79
C PRO A 36 14.72 -9.71 -15.38
N GLY A 37 14.28 -10.96 -15.43
CA GLY A 37 15.09 -12.12 -15.06
C GLY A 37 15.28 -12.37 -13.56
N ARG A 38 14.72 -11.52 -12.70
CA ARG A 38 14.70 -11.73 -11.25
C ARG A 38 13.49 -12.59 -10.85
N ASN A 39 13.70 -13.50 -9.92
CA ASN A 39 12.61 -14.27 -9.37
C ASN A 39 11.75 -13.40 -8.45
N ALA A 40 10.49 -13.23 -8.81
CA ALA A 40 9.58 -12.36 -8.05
C ALA A 40 9.33 -12.86 -6.63
N TYR A 41 9.29 -14.18 -6.40
CA TYR A 41 9.16 -14.77 -5.07
C TYR A 41 10.31 -14.33 -4.16
N ASP A 42 11.54 -14.42 -4.68
CA ASP A 42 12.74 -14.05 -3.91
C ASP A 42 12.76 -12.55 -3.60
N VAL A 43 12.41 -11.70 -4.57
CA VAL A 43 12.28 -10.25 -4.35
C VAL A 43 11.27 -9.93 -3.25
N LEU A 44 10.07 -10.54 -3.31
CA LEU A 44 9.04 -10.33 -2.30
C LEU A 44 9.44 -10.87 -0.92
N ASN A 45 10.16 -12.00 -0.89
CA ASN A 45 10.66 -12.58 0.36
C ASN A 45 11.74 -11.72 1.00
N GLU A 46 12.74 -11.29 0.25
CA GLU A 46 13.84 -10.43 0.73
C GLU A 46 13.32 -9.11 1.30
N ARG A 47 12.30 -8.53 0.68
CA ARG A 47 11.67 -7.31 1.15
C ARG A 47 10.72 -7.53 2.33
N GLY A 48 10.43 -8.78 2.69
CA GLY A 48 9.59 -9.14 3.82
C GLY A 48 8.08 -9.04 3.54
N PHE A 49 7.66 -9.07 2.27
CA PHE A 49 6.23 -9.08 1.93
C PHE A 49 5.55 -10.39 2.28
N LEU A 50 6.22 -11.53 2.07
CA LEU A 50 5.59 -12.85 2.14
C LEU A 50 5.09 -13.19 3.54
N LYS A 51 3.86 -13.71 3.62
CA LYS A 51 3.26 -14.19 4.86
C LYS A 51 2.85 -15.64 4.77
N GLN A 52 1.94 -15.99 3.87
CA GLN A 52 1.49 -17.37 3.63
C GLN A 52 1.52 -17.68 2.14
N CYS A 53 1.82 -18.91 1.79
CA CYS A 53 1.82 -19.41 0.41
C CYS A 53 1.31 -20.85 0.40
N SER A 54 0.40 -21.18 -0.52
CA SER A 54 -0.18 -22.52 -0.61
C SER A 54 0.82 -23.59 -1.04
N HIS A 55 1.75 -23.26 -1.93
CA HIS A 55 2.76 -24.16 -2.51
C HIS A 55 4.07 -23.40 -2.69
N PRO A 56 4.83 -23.10 -1.63
CA PRO A 56 5.93 -22.13 -1.69
C PRO A 56 7.05 -22.53 -2.65
N GLU A 57 7.48 -23.79 -2.62
CA GLU A 57 8.57 -24.27 -3.46
C GLU A 57 8.20 -24.28 -4.94
N GLU A 58 7.02 -24.81 -5.25
CA GLU A 58 6.49 -24.88 -6.61
C GLU A 58 6.23 -23.48 -7.17
N LEU A 59 5.60 -22.58 -6.39
CA LEU A 59 5.33 -21.22 -6.84
C LEU A 59 6.64 -20.43 -7.04
N ARG A 60 7.63 -20.63 -6.17
CA ARG A 60 8.96 -20.00 -6.34
C ARG A 60 9.62 -20.47 -7.64
N GLU A 61 9.59 -21.78 -7.92
CA GLU A 61 10.14 -22.32 -9.16
C GLU A 61 9.41 -21.75 -10.40
N LEU A 62 8.09 -21.71 -10.34
CA LEU A 62 7.23 -21.23 -11.42
C LEU A 62 7.46 -19.74 -11.71
N LEU A 63 7.50 -18.90 -10.67
CA LEU A 63 7.79 -17.46 -10.79
C LEU A 63 9.21 -17.15 -11.29
N GLY A 64 10.13 -18.11 -11.22
CA GLY A 64 11.46 -17.97 -11.79
C GLY A 64 11.58 -18.42 -13.25
N LYS A 65 10.68 -19.27 -13.73
CA LYS A 65 10.74 -19.89 -15.06
C LYS A 65 9.72 -19.33 -16.05
N GLU A 66 8.55 -18.97 -15.57
CA GLU A 66 7.41 -18.59 -16.39
C GLU A 66 6.88 -17.21 -16.03
N LYS A 67 6.16 -16.59 -16.97
CA LYS A 67 5.47 -15.33 -16.76
C LYS A 67 4.01 -15.62 -16.44
N LEU A 68 3.67 -15.54 -15.16
CA LEU A 68 2.31 -15.80 -14.70
C LEU A 68 1.41 -14.58 -14.81
N THR A 69 0.13 -14.86 -15.01
CA THR A 69 -0.94 -13.92 -14.77
C THR A 69 -1.43 -14.05 -13.32
N PHE A 70 -1.45 -12.95 -12.60
CA PHE A 70 -1.88 -12.88 -11.21
C PHE A 70 -2.84 -11.70 -10.98
N TYR A 71 -3.62 -11.75 -9.90
CA TYR A 71 -4.48 -10.64 -9.56
C TYR A 71 -4.43 -10.25 -8.09
N ILE A 72 -4.78 -8.99 -7.84
CA ILE A 72 -5.11 -8.46 -6.52
C ILE A 72 -6.43 -7.72 -6.62
N GLY A 73 -7.33 -7.97 -5.68
CA GLY A 73 -8.64 -7.33 -5.61
C GLY A 73 -8.64 -6.05 -4.76
N PHE A 74 -9.42 -5.06 -5.19
CA PHE A 74 -9.60 -3.78 -4.51
C PHE A 74 -11.09 -3.42 -4.49
N ASP A 75 -11.69 -3.46 -3.31
CA ASP A 75 -13.08 -3.00 -3.13
C ASP A 75 -13.13 -1.47 -3.15
N PRO A 76 -13.88 -0.85 -4.07
CA PRO A 76 -13.96 0.60 -4.25
C PRO A 76 -14.87 1.24 -3.18
N THR A 77 -14.52 1.07 -1.91
CA THR A 77 -15.30 1.58 -0.77
C THR A 77 -15.11 3.08 -0.49
N ALA A 78 -14.26 3.74 -1.26
CA ALA A 78 -14.05 5.18 -1.31
C ALA A 78 -13.45 5.56 -2.67
N GLU A 79 -13.51 6.83 -3.03
CA GLU A 79 -12.94 7.39 -4.26
C GLU A 79 -11.40 7.36 -4.32
N SER A 80 -10.75 7.05 -3.21
CA SER A 80 -9.31 6.99 -3.09
C SER A 80 -8.86 5.73 -2.35
N LEU A 81 -7.69 5.25 -2.72
CA LEU A 81 -6.93 4.25 -1.97
C LEU A 81 -6.24 4.89 -0.76
N THR A 82 -5.87 4.05 0.20
CA THR A 82 -5.13 4.43 1.41
C THR A 82 -3.72 3.84 1.41
N VAL A 83 -2.88 4.27 2.35
CA VAL A 83 -1.54 3.69 2.57
C VAL A 83 -1.59 2.16 2.77
N GLY A 84 -2.68 1.61 3.33
CA GLY A 84 -2.85 0.15 3.43
C GLY A 84 -2.93 -0.53 2.05
N HIS A 85 -3.65 0.07 1.11
CA HIS A 85 -3.74 -0.43 -0.28
C HIS A 85 -2.44 -0.21 -1.06
N TYR A 86 -1.65 0.79 -0.69
CA TYR A 86 -0.39 1.10 -1.34
C TYR A 86 0.61 -0.06 -1.26
N VAL A 87 0.61 -0.85 -0.17
CA VAL A 87 1.40 -2.09 -0.06
C VAL A 87 1.07 -3.06 -1.19
N ALA A 88 -0.22 -3.28 -1.46
CA ALA A 88 -0.67 -4.16 -2.54
C ALA A 88 -0.26 -3.63 -3.92
N MET A 89 -0.28 -2.30 -4.11
CA MET A 89 0.23 -1.68 -5.33
C MET A 89 1.75 -1.90 -5.50
N CYS A 90 2.53 -1.80 -4.41
CA CYS A 90 3.97 -2.09 -4.44
C CYS A 90 4.23 -3.56 -4.81
N VAL A 91 3.47 -4.50 -4.25
CA VAL A 91 3.56 -5.92 -4.62
C VAL A 91 3.29 -6.11 -6.10
N MET A 92 2.19 -5.53 -6.63
CA MET A 92 1.88 -5.61 -8.07
C MET A 92 3.02 -5.06 -8.93
N ALA A 93 3.58 -3.91 -8.55
CA ALA A 93 4.67 -3.30 -9.28
C ALA A 93 5.95 -4.14 -9.25
N HIS A 94 6.29 -4.77 -8.10
CA HIS A 94 7.42 -5.70 -8.02
C HIS A 94 7.22 -6.92 -8.93
N MET A 95 6.06 -7.55 -8.88
CA MET A 95 5.71 -8.69 -9.72
C MET A 95 5.77 -8.31 -11.21
N GLN A 96 5.21 -7.15 -11.58
CA GLN A 96 5.23 -6.66 -12.96
C GLN A 96 6.66 -6.36 -13.46
N LYS A 97 7.51 -5.74 -12.61
CA LYS A 97 8.91 -5.49 -12.95
C LYS A 97 9.71 -6.78 -13.16
N CYS A 98 9.34 -7.88 -12.52
CA CYS A 98 9.90 -9.22 -12.75
C CYS A 98 9.33 -9.91 -13.99
N GLY A 99 8.38 -9.30 -14.69
CA GLY A 99 7.85 -9.77 -15.98
C GLY A 99 6.48 -10.45 -15.90
N HIS A 100 5.83 -10.54 -14.73
CA HIS A 100 4.51 -11.12 -14.59
C HIS A 100 3.39 -10.18 -15.03
N HIS A 101 2.19 -10.73 -15.33
CA HIS A 101 1.05 -10.01 -15.85
C HIS A 101 0.03 -9.70 -14.75
N PRO A 102 -0.07 -8.45 -14.26
CA PRO A 102 -1.01 -8.11 -13.21
C PRO A 102 -2.43 -7.87 -13.74
N ILE A 103 -3.41 -8.37 -13.00
CA ILE A 103 -4.82 -7.97 -13.13
C ILE A 103 -5.20 -7.17 -11.89
N VAL A 104 -5.65 -5.94 -12.08
CA VAL A 104 -6.28 -5.13 -11.05
C VAL A 104 -7.77 -5.45 -11.06
N LEU A 105 -8.24 -6.23 -10.09
CA LEU A 105 -9.66 -6.53 -9.96
C LEU A 105 -10.34 -5.47 -9.09
N LEU A 106 -11.27 -4.74 -9.68
CA LEU A 106 -12.10 -3.79 -8.94
C LEU A 106 -13.38 -4.47 -8.48
N GLY A 107 -13.65 -4.40 -7.18
CA GLY A 107 -14.76 -5.08 -6.53
C GLY A 107 -16.08 -4.35 -6.64
N GLY A 108 -16.51 -3.89 -7.85
CA GLY A 108 -17.78 -3.20 -8.03
C GLY A 108 -19.02 -4.06 -7.76
N GLY A 109 -18.88 -5.38 -7.76
CA GLY A 109 -19.90 -6.33 -7.30
C GLY A 109 -19.72 -6.73 -5.84
N THR A 110 -18.51 -7.13 -5.43
CA THR A 110 -18.23 -7.57 -4.04
C THR A 110 -18.39 -6.45 -3.03
N ALA A 111 -18.07 -5.20 -3.38
CA ALA A 111 -18.24 -4.04 -2.49
C ALA A 111 -19.72 -3.75 -2.15
N MET A 112 -20.66 -4.26 -2.94
CA MET A 112 -22.08 -4.19 -2.59
C MET A 112 -22.42 -5.04 -1.36
N ILE A 113 -21.60 -6.05 -1.03
CA ILE A 113 -21.81 -6.95 0.12
C ILE A 113 -20.88 -6.58 1.27
N ALA A 114 -19.67 -6.15 0.99
CA ALA A 114 -18.61 -5.85 1.94
C ALA A 114 -17.95 -7.08 2.59
N ASP A 115 -16.61 -7.11 2.46
CA ASP A 115 -15.76 -8.15 3.03
C ASP A 115 -15.78 -8.13 4.58
N PRO A 116 -16.14 -9.23 5.25
CA PRO A 116 -16.11 -9.34 6.71
C PRO A 116 -14.69 -9.53 7.27
N SER A 117 -13.71 -9.88 6.42
CA SER A 117 -12.35 -10.24 6.87
C SER A 117 -11.65 -9.09 7.58
N GLY A 118 -11.09 -9.39 8.76
CA GLY A 118 -10.32 -8.43 9.54
C GLY A 118 -11.09 -7.21 10.07
N LYS A 119 -12.43 -7.29 10.14
CA LYS A 119 -13.30 -6.20 10.61
C LYS A 119 -14.30 -6.67 11.65
N THR A 120 -14.65 -5.74 12.54
CA THR A 120 -15.55 -6.00 13.67
C THR A 120 -16.93 -5.37 13.49
N GLU A 121 -17.11 -4.49 12.51
CA GLU A 121 -18.35 -3.72 12.28
C GLU A 121 -18.83 -3.84 10.84
N LEU A 122 -20.16 -3.77 10.64
CA LEU A 122 -20.77 -3.69 9.33
C LEU A 122 -20.38 -2.40 8.62
N ARG A 123 -20.06 -2.49 7.33
CA ARG A 123 -19.82 -1.31 6.49
C ARG A 123 -21.15 -0.67 6.08
N LYS A 124 -21.14 0.65 5.88
CA LYS A 124 -22.20 1.35 5.16
C LYS A 124 -22.27 0.82 3.73
N LEU A 125 -23.43 0.39 3.30
CA LEU A 125 -23.66 0.00 1.91
C LEU A 125 -23.64 1.25 1.03
N LEU A 126 -22.88 1.18 -0.06
CA LEU A 126 -22.78 2.23 -1.07
C LEU A 126 -23.77 1.95 -2.19
N SER A 127 -24.25 3.00 -2.85
CA SER A 127 -25.04 2.87 -4.07
C SER A 127 -24.17 2.39 -5.25
N VAL A 128 -24.80 1.85 -6.28
CA VAL A 128 -24.09 1.43 -7.50
C VAL A 128 -23.35 2.61 -8.16
N GLU A 129 -23.97 3.79 -8.16
CA GLU A 129 -23.36 5.00 -8.70
C GLU A 129 -22.14 5.46 -7.91
N GLU A 130 -22.19 5.42 -6.58
CA GLU A 130 -21.03 5.72 -5.72
C GLU A 130 -19.88 4.74 -5.99
N LEU A 131 -20.18 3.44 -6.15
CA LEU A 131 -19.17 2.42 -6.46
C LEU A 131 -18.52 2.65 -7.85
N ASP A 132 -19.32 2.97 -8.87
CA ASP A 132 -18.82 3.19 -10.21
C ASP A 132 -17.96 4.47 -10.30
N ASN A 133 -18.29 5.52 -9.54
CA ASN A 133 -17.47 6.74 -9.40
C ASN A 133 -16.14 6.44 -8.69
N ASN A 134 -16.17 5.64 -7.63
CA ASN A 134 -14.97 5.25 -6.90
C ASN A 134 -14.01 4.42 -7.76
N VAL A 135 -14.53 3.53 -8.62
CA VAL A 135 -13.75 2.75 -9.59
C VAL A 135 -12.88 3.65 -10.48
N ALA A 136 -13.46 4.74 -11.01
CA ALA A 136 -12.73 5.67 -11.87
C ALA A 136 -11.57 6.37 -11.13
N GLY A 137 -11.78 6.75 -9.87
CA GLY A 137 -10.76 7.38 -9.03
C GLY A 137 -9.59 6.45 -8.73
N ILE A 138 -9.87 5.17 -8.44
CA ILE A 138 -8.85 4.16 -8.12
C ILE A 138 -7.95 3.89 -9.32
N LYS A 139 -8.50 3.77 -10.53
CA LYS A 139 -7.73 3.53 -11.75
C LYS A 139 -6.58 4.53 -11.90
N LYS A 140 -6.87 5.83 -11.77
CA LYS A 140 -5.87 6.90 -11.92
C LYS A 140 -4.74 6.81 -10.89
N GLN A 141 -5.04 6.32 -9.69
CA GLN A 141 -4.03 6.13 -8.65
C GLN A 141 -3.15 4.91 -8.93
N MET A 142 -3.71 3.82 -9.48
CA MET A 142 -2.95 2.64 -9.88
C MET A 142 -1.88 2.94 -10.94
N GLU A 143 -2.17 3.84 -11.89
CA GLU A 143 -1.25 4.23 -12.97
C GLU A 143 0.07 4.87 -12.47
N ARG A 144 0.14 5.23 -11.19
CA ARG A 144 1.37 5.76 -10.58
C ARG A 144 2.45 4.69 -10.37
N LEU A 145 2.08 3.45 -10.10
CA LEU A 145 3.02 2.37 -9.80
C LEU A 145 2.96 1.21 -10.80
N VAL A 146 1.78 0.95 -11.33
CA VAL A 146 1.51 -0.18 -12.22
C VAL A 146 1.35 0.33 -13.64
N ARG A 147 2.09 -0.24 -14.58
CA ARG A 147 1.98 0.11 -16.00
C ARG A 147 0.83 -0.65 -16.65
N PHE A 148 0.10 0.03 -17.52
CA PHE A 148 -1.03 -0.51 -18.28
C PHE A 148 -0.73 -0.69 -19.77
N ASP A 149 0.49 -0.41 -20.17
CA ASP A 149 1.01 -0.56 -21.53
C ASP A 149 2.14 -1.60 -21.59
N GLY A 150 2.55 -1.93 -22.81
CA GLY A 150 3.62 -2.89 -23.07
C GLY A 150 3.19 -4.35 -22.93
N GLU A 151 4.16 -5.27 -23.13
CA GLU A 151 3.92 -6.72 -23.20
C GLU A 151 3.26 -7.29 -21.93
N ASN A 152 3.68 -6.82 -20.76
CA ASN A 152 3.12 -7.22 -19.47
C ASN A 152 2.32 -6.08 -18.79
N GLY A 153 1.65 -5.26 -19.60
CA GLY A 153 0.74 -4.23 -19.11
C GLY A 153 -0.37 -4.83 -18.26
N ALA A 154 -0.73 -4.12 -17.19
CA ALA A 154 -1.82 -4.52 -16.32
C ALA A 154 -3.17 -4.43 -17.02
N VAL A 155 -4.09 -5.30 -16.63
CA VAL A 155 -5.48 -5.24 -17.07
C VAL A 155 -6.34 -4.84 -15.89
N ILE A 156 -7.22 -3.85 -16.07
CA ILE A 156 -8.26 -3.53 -15.08
C ILE A 156 -9.53 -4.27 -15.45
N VAL A 157 -10.09 -4.95 -14.46
CA VAL A 157 -11.33 -5.73 -14.59
C VAL A 157 -12.26 -5.36 -13.43
N ASN A 158 -13.54 -5.26 -13.69
CA ASN A 158 -14.58 -5.02 -12.68
C ASN A 158 -15.41 -6.28 -12.49
N ASN A 159 -15.45 -6.84 -11.28
CA ASN A 159 -16.25 -8.03 -11.02
C ASN A 159 -17.77 -7.78 -11.08
N ALA A 160 -18.21 -6.53 -11.11
CA ALA A 160 -19.59 -6.17 -11.42
C ALA A 160 -20.06 -6.75 -12.77
N ASP A 161 -19.15 -6.92 -13.75
CA ASP A 161 -19.46 -7.40 -15.10
C ASP A 161 -20.06 -8.81 -15.08
N TRP A 162 -19.69 -9.64 -14.10
CA TRP A 162 -20.25 -10.99 -13.96
C TRP A 162 -21.07 -11.17 -12.70
N LEU A 163 -20.80 -10.48 -11.58
CA LEU A 163 -21.54 -10.68 -10.33
C LEU A 163 -22.93 -10.05 -10.35
N ARG A 164 -23.10 -8.86 -10.96
CA ARG A 164 -24.41 -8.16 -10.95
C ARG A 164 -25.49 -8.87 -11.78
N ASN A 165 -25.08 -9.70 -12.74
CA ASN A 165 -25.99 -10.39 -13.66
C ASN A 165 -26.09 -11.90 -13.39
N LEU A 166 -25.57 -12.39 -12.25
CA LEU A 166 -25.63 -13.80 -11.91
C LEU A 166 -27.07 -14.26 -11.64
N ASN A 167 -27.46 -15.37 -12.31
CA ASN A 167 -28.64 -16.08 -11.91
C ASN A 167 -28.38 -16.80 -10.58
N PHE A 168 -29.19 -16.52 -9.57
CA PHE A 168 -29.02 -17.08 -8.22
C PHE A 168 -29.04 -18.62 -8.22
N MET A 169 -29.99 -19.23 -8.93
CA MET A 169 -30.13 -20.68 -8.93
C MET A 169 -28.95 -21.37 -9.64
N ASP A 170 -28.47 -20.78 -10.74
CA ASP A 170 -27.33 -21.31 -11.46
C ASP A 170 -26.05 -21.19 -10.61
N PHE A 171 -25.87 -20.06 -9.92
CA PHE A 171 -24.75 -19.86 -8.99
C PHE A 171 -24.77 -20.87 -7.83
N MET A 172 -25.94 -21.12 -7.22
CA MET A 172 -26.05 -22.08 -6.15
C MET A 172 -25.75 -23.53 -6.61
N ARG A 173 -26.23 -23.93 -7.78
CA ARG A 173 -26.00 -25.26 -8.34
C ARG A 173 -24.59 -25.48 -8.84
N ASP A 174 -23.98 -24.46 -9.41
CA ASP A 174 -22.72 -24.58 -10.13
C ASP A 174 -21.50 -24.22 -9.27
N ILE A 175 -21.66 -23.30 -8.33
CA ILE A 175 -20.57 -22.74 -7.53
C ILE A 175 -20.75 -23.09 -6.06
N ALA A 176 -21.86 -22.69 -5.43
CA ALA A 176 -22.02 -22.85 -3.99
C ALA A 176 -22.01 -24.33 -3.53
N VAL A 177 -22.42 -25.27 -4.38
CA VAL A 177 -22.35 -26.73 -4.13
C VAL A 177 -20.93 -27.22 -3.80
N HIS A 178 -19.89 -26.50 -4.20
CA HIS A 178 -18.50 -26.84 -3.93
C HIS A 178 -18.00 -26.37 -2.56
N PHE A 179 -18.78 -25.58 -1.81
CA PHE A 179 -18.40 -25.03 -0.53
C PHE A 179 -19.13 -25.73 0.62
N SER A 180 -18.35 -26.23 1.57
CA SER A 180 -18.88 -26.81 2.80
C SER A 180 -19.05 -25.71 3.85
N VAL A 181 -20.28 -25.50 4.32
CA VAL A 181 -20.56 -24.54 5.40
C VAL A 181 -19.73 -24.81 6.64
N ASN A 182 -19.53 -26.10 7.00
CA ASN A 182 -18.72 -26.50 8.15
C ASN A 182 -17.23 -26.11 7.99
N GLU A 183 -16.69 -26.18 6.78
CA GLU A 183 -15.31 -25.74 6.49
C GLU A 183 -15.21 -24.23 6.50
N MET A 184 -16.16 -23.55 5.86
CA MET A 184 -16.19 -22.08 5.85
C MET A 184 -16.29 -21.50 7.27
N LEU A 185 -17.13 -22.03 8.15
CA LEU A 185 -17.25 -21.56 9.53
C LEU A 185 -15.97 -21.74 10.37
N ARG A 186 -15.06 -22.63 9.96
CA ARG A 186 -13.74 -22.80 10.58
C ARG A 186 -12.71 -21.79 10.08
N ALA A 187 -12.99 -21.12 8.97
CA ALA A 187 -12.09 -20.15 8.37
C ALA A 187 -11.87 -18.95 9.30
N GLU A 188 -10.62 -18.49 9.40
CA GLU A 188 -10.23 -17.41 10.31
C GLU A 188 -11.00 -16.10 10.06
N CYS A 189 -11.31 -15.83 8.79
CA CYS A 189 -12.08 -14.64 8.40
C CYS A 189 -13.49 -14.56 9.04
N TYR A 190 -14.09 -15.72 9.41
CA TYR A 190 -15.42 -15.76 10.03
C TYR A 190 -15.40 -15.90 11.55
N LYS A 191 -14.33 -16.39 12.18
CA LYS A 191 -14.29 -16.66 13.62
C LYS A 191 -14.68 -15.47 14.47
N GLN A 192 -14.09 -14.30 14.19
CA GLN A 192 -14.36 -13.07 14.95
C GLN A 192 -15.78 -12.56 14.75
N ARG A 193 -16.35 -12.79 13.57
CA ARG A 193 -17.72 -12.38 13.24
C ARG A 193 -18.74 -13.35 13.77
N PHE A 194 -18.44 -14.65 13.85
CA PHE A 194 -19.35 -15.68 14.34
C PHE A 194 -19.84 -15.40 15.76
N GLU A 195 -18.97 -14.96 16.65
CA GLU A 195 -19.32 -14.61 18.04
C GLU A 195 -20.22 -13.36 18.14
N ARG A 196 -20.16 -12.45 17.16
CA ARG A 196 -20.90 -11.18 17.13
C ARG A 196 -22.14 -11.21 16.25
N GLY A 197 -22.38 -12.32 15.57
CA GLY A 197 -23.44 -12.50 14.59
C GLY A 197 -22.92 -12.29 13.16
N LEU A 198 -22.85 -13.39 12.41
CA LEU A 198 -22.48 -13.43 11.00
C LEU A 198 -23.75 -13.58 10.17
N THR A 199 -24.03 -12.61 9.29
CA THR A 199 -25.16 -12.70 8.38
C THR A 199 -24.83 -13.60 7.19
N PHE A 200 -25.85 -14.21 6.56
CA PHE A 200 -25.65 -14.95 5.31
C PHE A 200 -25.07 -14.05 4.20
N PHE A 201 -25.40 -12.78 4.22
CA PHE A 201 -24.89 -11.76 3.32
C PHE A 201 -23.36 -11.65 3.40
N GLU A 202 -22.82 -11.48 4.62
CA GLU A 202 -21.36 -11.45 4.84
C GLU A 202 -20.71 -12.81 4.58
N PHE A 203 -21.40 -13.89 4.94
CA PHE A 203 -20.92 -15.26 4.75
C PHE A 203 -20.76 -15.62 3.26
N SER A 204 -21.59 -15.05 2.38
CA SER A 204 -21.52 -15.28 0.95
C SER A 204 -20.30 -14.61 0.24
N TYR A 205 -19.61 -13.68 0.91
CA TYR A 205 -18.48 -12.96 0.32
C TYR A 205 -17.38 -13.89 -0.20
N MET A 206 -17.00 -14.91 0.58
CA MET A 206 -15.99 -15.91 0.18
C MET A 206 -16.37 -16.61 -1.14
N LEU A 207 -17.65 -16.93 -1.34
CA LEU A 207 -18.10 -17.58 -2.56
C LEU A 207 -17.93 -16.68 -3.78
N MET A 208 -18.19 -15.39 -3.62
CA MET A 208 -18.06 -14.41 -4.72
C MET A 208 -16.60 -14.15 -5.07
N GLN A 209 -15.75 -13.95 -4.09
CA GLN A 209 -14.30 -13.80 -4.34
C GLN A 209 -13.71 -15.07 -4.97
N SER A 210 -14.14 -16.25 -4.53
CA SER A 210 -13.72 -17.51 -5.15
C SER A 210 -14.21 -17.62 -6.60
N TYR A 211 -15.41 -17.14 -6.90
CA TYR A 211 -15.94 -17.09 -8.25
C TYR A 211 -15.21 -16.07 -9.13
N ASP A 212 -14.77 -14.94 -8.57
CA ASP A 212 -13.92 -13.98 -9.26
C ASP A 212 -12.63 -14.64 -9.75
N PHE A 213 -11.95 -15.41 -8.88
CA PHE A 213 -10.74 -16.12 -9.28
C PHE A 213 -11.01 -17.12 -10.40
N LEU A 214 -12.12 -17.87 -10.33
CA LEU A 214 -12.51 -18.80 -11.39
C LEU A 214 -12.78 -18.06 -12.71
N CYS A 215 -13.47 -16.92 -12.68
CA CYS A 215 -13.72 -16.10 -13.86
C CYS A 215 -12.42 -15.58 -14.49
N LEU A 216 -11.50 -15.10 -13.65
CA LEU A 216 -10.20 -14.62 -14.09
C LEU A 216 -9.33 -15.75 -14.64
N ASN A 217 -9.37 -16.93 -14.04
CA ASN A 217 -8.66 -18.11 -14.55
C ASN A 217 -9.17 -18.50 -15.93
N ARG A 218 -10.51 -18.56 -16.12
CA ARG A 218 -11.14 -18.91 -17.40
C ARG A 218 -10.86 -17.90 -18.50
N LYS A 219 -10.96 -16.59 -18.17
CA LYS A 219 -10.92 -15.52 -19.18
C LYS A 219 -9.50 -15.03 -19.48
N TYR A 220 -8.62 -15.02 -18.48
CA TYR A 220 -7.30 -14.42 -18.60
C TYR A 220 -6.15 -15.41 -18.27
N GLY A 221 -6.44 -16.68 -18.00
CA GLY A 221 -5.44 -17.63 -17.56
C GLY A 221 -4.78 -17.26 -16.22
N CYS A 222 -5.51 -16.56 -15.35
CA CYS A 222 -4.99 -16.17 -14.04
C CYS A 222 -4.76 -17.39 -13.15
N GLU A 223 -3.54 -17.57 -12.67
CA GLU A 223 -3.14 -18.75 -11.90
C GLU A 223 -2.77 -18.43 -10.44
N LEU A 224 -2.59 -17.15 -10.11
CA LEU A 224 -2.18 -16.71 -8.78
C LEU A 224 -3.09 -15.60 -8.28
N GLU A 225 -3.68 -15.80 -7.10
CA GLU A 225 -4.35 -14.76 -6.34
C GLU A 225 -3.46 -14.29 -5.20
N MET A 226 -3.32 -12.97 -5.06
CA MET A 226 -2.55 -12.34 -4.00
C MET A 226 -3.41 -11.34 -3.22
N GLY A 227 -3.13 -11.21 -1.92
CA GLY A 227 -3.84 -10.26 -1.06
C GLY A 227 -3.14 -10.07 0.28
N GLY A 228 -3.76 -9.29 1.17
CA GLY A 228 -3.33 -9.19 2.57
C GLY A 228 -3.55 -10.50 3.32
N ASP A 229 -2.86 -10.68 4.45
CA ASP A 229 -2.94 -11.91 5.24
C ASP A 229 -4.35 -12.21 5.77
N ASP A 230 -5.18 -11.17 5.94
CA ASP A 230 -6.59 -11.32 6.30
C ASP A 230 -7.44 -11.94 5.18
N GLN A 231 -6.93 -12.05 3.95
CA GLN A 231 -7.60 -12.64 2.79
C GLN A 231 -7.31 -14.13 2.59
N TRP A 232 -6.45 -14.74 3.40
CA TRP A 232 -5.96 -16.10 3.19
C TRP A 232 -7.07 -17.13 2.92
N SER A 233 -8.12 -17.13 3.74
CA SER A 233 -9.23 -18.08 3.59
C SER A 233 -10.04 -17.88 2.31
N ASN A 234 -10.25 -16.62 1.91
CA ASN A 234 -10.98 -16.28 0.68
C ASN A 234 -10.18 -16.74 -0.55
N ILE A 235 -8.88 -16.46 -0.57
CA ILE A 235 -7.96 -16.83 -1.66
C ILE A 235 -7.89 -18.34 -1.82
N LEU A 236 -7.76 -19.09 -0.72
CA LEU A 236 -7.77 -20.55 -0.76
C LEU A 236 -9.07 -21.12 -1.29
N GLY A 237 -10.21 -20.50 -0.96
CA GLY A 237 -11.52 -20.88 -1.49
C GLY A 237 -11.56 -20.82 -3.02
N GLY A 238 -10.96 -19.78 -3.61
CA GLY A 238 -10.85 -19.59 -5.06
C GLY A 238 -9.94 -20.63 -5.72
N ALA A 239 -8.76 -20.86 -5.14
CA ALA A 239 -7.83 -21.88 -5.65
C ALA A 239 -8.45 -23.30 -5.60
N ASP A 240 -9.17 -23.63 -4.52
CA ASP A 240 -9.87 -24.92 -4.40
C ASP A 240 -11.03 -25.05 -5.38
N LEU A 241 -11.77 -23.98 -5.63
CA LEU A 241 -12.85 -23.93 -6.63
C LEU A 241 -12.31 -24.21 -8.03
N ILE A 242 -11.20 -23.58 -8.44
CA ILE A 242 -10.54 -23.83 -9.74
C ILE A 242 -10.09 -25.29 -9.82
N ARG A 243 -9.48 -25.83 -8.78
CA ARG A 243 -9.07 -27.23 -8.74
C ARG A 243 -10.27 -28.18 -8.94
N ARG A 244 -11.42 -27.92 -8.32
CA ARG A 244 -12.64 -28.74 -8.42
C ARG A 244 -13.32 -28.63 -9.79
N LYS A 245 -13.41 -27.40 -10.33
CA LYS A 245 -14.14 -27.12 -11.58
C LYS A 245 -13.30 -27.36 -12.84
N GLU A 246 -12.07 -26.87 -12.84
CA GLU A 246 -11.21 -26.84 -14.05
C GLU A 246 -10.16 -27.97 -14.04
N ARG A 247 -9.97 -28.68 -12.92
CA ARG A 247 -8.91 -29.66 -12.75
C ARG A 247 -7.51 -29.08 -12.93
N LYS A 248 -7.38 -27.76 -12.78
CA LYS A 248 -6.13 -27.01 -12.84
C LYS A 248 -5.66 -26.65 -11.44
N ARG A 249 -4.35 -26.42 -11.32
CA ARG A 249 -3.78 -25.84 -10.12
C ARG A 249 -3.85 -24.33 -10.19
N ALA A 250 -4.16 -23.70 -9.08
CA ALA A 250 -4.06 -22.28 -8.86
C ALA A 250 -3.40 -22.02 -7.51
N TYR A 251 -2.75 -20.89 -7.36
CA TYR A 251 -1.90 -20.57 -6.24
C TYR A 251 -2.48 -19.43 -5.41
N ALA A 252 -2.20 -19.51 -4.11
CA ALA A 252 -2.58 -18.51 -3.14
C ALA A 252 -1.31 -17.98 -2.45
N LEU A 253 -1.15 -16.65 -2.39
CA LEU A 253 -0.06 -15.99 -1.69
C LEU A 253 -0.60 -14.79 -0.94
N THR A 254 -0.29 -14.69 0.36
CA THR A 254 -0.61 -13.51 1.14
C THR A 254 0.61 -12.72 1.52
N THR A 255 0.40 -11.43 1.67
CA THR A 255 1.41 -10.48 2.11
C THR A 255 1.11 -9.97 3.51
N ARG A 256 2.16 -9.58 4.22
CA ARG A 256 2.03 -8.98 5.54
C ARG A 256 1.17 -7.71 5.47
N LEU A 257 0.30 -7.56 6.43
CA LEU A 257 -0.38 -6.29 6.65
C LEU A 257 0.65 -5.26 7.17
N LEU A 258 0.54 -4.03 6.71
CA LEU A 258 1.38 -2.95 7.20
C LEU A 258 0.94 -2.58 8.63
N THR A 259 1.73 -3.00 9.60
CA THR A 259 1.50 -2.74 11.02
C THR A 259 2.70 -2.05 11.63
N THR A 260 2.45 -1.27 12.67
CA THR A 260 3.49 -0.74 13.56
C THR A 260 4.11 -1.87 14.39
N ALA A 261 5.27 -1.62 14.99
CA ALA A 261 5.95 -2.60 15.86
C ALA A 261 5.09 -3.03 17.07
N ASP A 262 4.14 -2.19 17.51
CA ASP A 262 3.14 -2.52 18.55
C ASP A 262 1.87 -3.22 17.99
N GLY A 263 1.89 -3.64 16.73
CA GLY A 263 0.85 -4.48 16.10
C GLY A 263 -0.39 -3.72 15.59
N LYS A 264 -0.40 -2.38 15.62
CA LYS A 264 -1.53 -1.60 15.09
C LYS A 264 -1.41 -1.44 13.58
N LYS A 265 -2.55 -1.51 12.87
CA LYS A 265 -2.58 -1.25 11.42
C LYS A 265 -2.10 0.18 11.13
N MET A 266 -1.07 0.31 10.28
CA MET A 266 -0.58 1.61 9.79
C MET A 266 -1.53 2.22 8.76
N GLY A 267 -1.31 3.49 8.41
CA GLY A 267 -2.16 4.23 7.47
C GLY A 267 -3.42 4.81 8.11
N LYS A 268 -3.47 4.85 9.45
CA LYS A 268 -4.52 5.54 10.23
C LYS A 268 -3.88 6.51 11.20
N THR A 269 -4.45 7.70 11.29
CA THR A 269 -4.11 8.73 12.29
C THR A 269 -5.33 8.98 13.16
N GLU A 270 -5.20 9.83 14.18
CA GLU A 270 -6.35 10.32 14.95
C GLU A 270 -7.40 11.04 14.08
N LYS A 271 -6.97 11.58 12.93
CA LYS A 271 -7.82 12.23 11.93
C LYS A 271 -8.48 11.23 10.96
N GLY A 272 -8.14 9.94 11.03
CA GLY A 272 -8.68 8.89 10.16
C GLY A 272 -7.62 8.25 9.25
N ALA A 273 -8.05 7.70 8.12
CA ALA A 273 -7.15 7.06 7.15
C ALA A 273 -6.23 8.07 6.45
N VAL A 274 -5.00 7.67 6.15
CA VAL A 274 -4.08 8.40 5.28
C VAL A 274 -4.34 7.96 3.84
N TRP A 275 -4.85 8.90 3.05
CA TRP A 275 -5.30 8.68 1.68
C TRP A 275 -4.20 8.97 0.67
N LEU A 276 -4.24 8.28 -0.47
CA LEU A 276 -3.33 8.55 -1.60
C LEU A 276 -3.76 9.78 -2.42
N SER A 277 -5.04 10.21 -2.30
CA SER A 277 -5.53 11.42 -2.94
C SER A 277 -5.12 12.66 -2.13
N LYS A 278 -4.59 13.67 -2.83
CA LYS A 278 -4.19 14.93 -2.23
C LYS A 278 -5.36 15.80 -1.76
N GLU A 279 -6.55 15.53 -2.28
CA GLU A 279 -7.80 16.19 -1.88
C GLU A 279 -8.26 15.72 -0.49
N ARG A 280 -7.87 14.50 -0.08
CA ARG A 280 -8.24 13.91 1.22
C ARG A 280 -7.11 13.95 2.25
N THR A 281 -5.88 13.82 1.81
CA THR A 281 -4.68 13.98 2.64
C THR A 281 -3.72 14.86 1.86
N SER A 282 -3.46 16.08 2.33
CA SER A 282 -2.54 17.00 1.66
C SER A 282 -1.18 16.34 1.47
N VAL A 283 -0.46 16.72 0.39
CA VAL A 283 0.88 16.15 0.11
C VAL A 283 1.83 16.37 1.29
N TYR A 284 1.71 17.52 1.95
CA TYR A 284 2.50 17.81 3.15
C TYR A 284 2.15 16.88 4.33
N ASP A 285 0.86 16.67 4.63
CA ASP A 285 0.45 15.75 5.71
C ASP A 285 0.85 14.29 5.38
N PHE A 286 0.77 13.91 4.09
CA PHE A 286 1.22 12.61 3.60
C PHE A 286 2.74 12.43 3.81
N TYR A 287 3.55 13.42 3.43
CA TYR A 287 4.99 13.45 3.69
C TYR A 287 5.29 13.36 5.20
N GLN A 288 4.62 14.19 6.00
CA GLN A 288 4.80 14.22 7.45
C GLN A 288 4.39 12.93 8.13
N TYR A 289 3.40 12.22 7.61
CA TYR A 289 3.03 10.91 8.13
C TYR A 289 4.23 9.95 8.10
N PHE A 290 4.92 9.83 6.97
CA PHE A 290 6.09 8.97 6.83
C PHE A 290 7.33 9.53 7.54
N ARG A 291 7.49 10.84 7.58
CA ARG A 291 8.58 11.52 8.31
C ARG A 291 8.51 11.28 9.82
N ASN A 292 7.32 10.97 10.34
CA ASN A 292 7.03 10.78 11.76
C ASN A 292 6.74 9.33 12.16
N VAL A 293 7.00 8.33 11.32
CA VAL A 293 6.92 6.91 11.72
C VAL A 293 7.90 6.62 12.87
N ASN A 294 7.58 5.62 13.70
CA ASN A 294 8.47 5.23 14.78
C ASN A 294 9.78 4.67 14.22
N ASP A 295 10.87 4.86 14.95
CA ASP A 295 12.21 4.41 14.53
C ASP A 295 12.23 2.91 14.21
N ALA A 296 11.56 2.11 15.03
CA ALA A 296 11.45 0.66 14.85
C ALA A 296 10.71 0.24 13.55
N ASP A 297 9.88 1.12 12.99
CA ASP A 297 9.07 0.83 11.80
C ASP A 297 9.74 1.26 10.49
N VAL A 298 10.80 2.08 10.56
CA VAL A 298 11.41 2.73 9.38
C VAL A 298 11.92 1.70 8.37
N LYS A 299 12.69 0.71 8.82
CA LYS A 299 13.25 -0.33 7.94
C LYS A 299 12.13 -1.10 7.23
N THR A 300 11.10 -1.49 7.95
CA THR A 300 9.93 -2.19 7.41
C THR A 300 9.20 -1.33 6.37
N CYS A 301 8.99 -0.04 6.67
CA CYS A 301 8.35 0.89 5.73
C CYS A 301 9.19 1.09 4.46
N LEU A 302 10.51 1.28 4.58
CA LEU A 302 11.41 1.38 3.43
C LEU A 302 11.36 0.12 2.57
N SER A 303 11.40 -1.07 3.20
CA SER A 303 11.37 -2.35 2.48
C SER A 303 10.06 -2.58 1.72
N LEU A 304 8.91 -2.28 2.35
CA LEU A 304 7.60 -2.57 1.78
C LEU A 304 7.04 -1.46 0.87
N LEU A 305 7.44 -0.20 1.08
CA LEU A 305 6.81 0.95 0.43
C LEU A 305 7.71 1.65 -0.60
N THR A 306 8.96 1.21 -0.75
CA THR A 306 9.89 1.79 -1.72
C THR A 306 10.46 0.73 -2.65
N PHE A 307 11.13 1.18 -3.71
CA PHE A 307 11.86 0.31 -4.64
C PHE A 307 13.39 0.44 -4.47
N LEU A 308 13.84 1.02 -3.37
CA LEU A 308 15.27 1.13 -3.06
C LEU A 308 15.89 -0.28 -2.90
N PRO A 309 17.16 -0.46 -3.28
CA PRO A 309 17.91 -1.69 -3.02
C PRO A 309 17.93 -2.05 -1.52
N MET A 310 17.90 -3.33 -1.20
CA MET A 310 17.88 -3.76 0.21
C MET A 310 19.17 -3.43 0.95
N ASP A 311 20.33 -3.43 0.28
CA ASP A 311 21.62 -3.01 0.83
C ASP A 311 21.64 -1.52 1.19
N GLU A 312 21.02 -0.67 0.38
CA GLU A 312 20.84 0.75 0.69
C GLU A 312 19.93 0.93 1.91
N ILE A 313 18.82 0.19 1.98
CA ILE A 313 17.91 0.21 3.12
C ILE A 313 18.64 -0.27 4.40
N GLU A 314 19.46 -1.31 4.29
CA GLU A 314 20.25 -1.82 5.40
C GLU A 314 21.28 -0.80 5.88
N ALA A 315 21.95 -0.12 4.97
CA ALA A 315 22.90 0.95 5.29
C ALA A 315 22.22 2.13 6.01
N LEU A 316 21.04 2.56 5.50
CA LEU A 316 20.25 3.66 6.11
C LEU A 316 19.77 3.32 7.52
N CYS A 317 19.55 2.04 7.81
CA CYS A 317 18.99 1.57 9.08
C CYS A 317 20.02 0.81 9.94
N ALA A 318 21.31 0.88 9.62
CA ALA A 318 22.37 0.21 10.38
C ALA A 318 22.49 0.79 11.81
N GLU A 319 23.04 0.01 12.72
CA GLU A 319 23.33 0.48 14.07
C GLU A 319 24.28 1.69 14.03
N GLY A 320 23.90 2.77 14.69
CA GLY A 320 24.63 4.04 14.67
C GLY A 320 24.37 4.95 13.47
N ALA A 321 23.57 4.51 12.47
CA ALA A 321 23.16 5.36 11.37
C ALA A 321 22.14 6.44 11.83
N ASN A 322 22.06 7.52 11.06
CA ASN A 322 21.11 8.59 11.35
C ASN A 322 19.69 8.19 10.93
N ILE A 323 18.90 7.67 11.85
CA ILE A 323 17.51 7.25 11.59
C ILE A 323 16.62 8.38 11.05
N ASN A 324 16.94 9.65 11.35
CA ASN A 324 16.20 10.78 10.80
C ASN A 324 16.45 10.95 9.30
N GLU A 325 17.63 10.58 8.82
CA GLU A 325 17.92 10.53 7.39
C GLU A 325 17.13 9.41 6.71
N ALA A 326 17.08 8.21 7.29
CA ALA A 326 16.26 7.12 6.79
C ALA A 326 14.77 7.50 6.71
N LYS A 327 14.24 8.22 7.71
CA LYS A 327 12.87 8.77 7.70
C LYS A 327 12.67 9.83 6.60
N ARG A 328 13.68 10.66 6.34
CA ARG A 328 13.64 11.66 5.27
C ARG A 328 13.55 10.96 3.91
N VAL A 329 14.42 9.98 3.68
CA VAL A 329 14.43 9.18 2.45
C VAL A 329 13.10 8.44 2.28
N LEU A 330 12.56 7.82 3.33
CA LEU A 330 11.26 7.16 3.29
C LEU A 330 10.13 8.13 2.88
N ALA A 331 10.04 9.27 3.56
CA ALA A 331 8.98 10.25 3.32
C ALA A 331 9.07 10.84 1.90
N TYR A 332 10.28 11.21 1.47
CA TYR A 332 10.50 11.72 0.12
C TYR A 332 10.16 10.69 -0.95
N THR A 333 10.70 9.47 -0.82
CA THR A 333 10.53 8.41 -1.84
C THR A 333 9.07 8.02 -1.99
N VAL A 334 8.35 7.76 -0.89
CA VAL A 334 6.93 7.37 -0.96
C VAL A 334 6.07 8.53 -1.47
N THR A 335 6.35 9.77 -1.07
CA THR A 335 5.62 10.94 -1.57
C THR A 335 5.88 11.16 -3.06
N SER A 336 7.13 11.00 -3.52
CA SER A 336 7.49 11.09 -4.94
C SER A 336 6.76 10.03 -5.78
N GLN A 337 6.71 8.80 -5.30
CA GLN A 337 6.03 7.70 -6.01
C GLN A 337 4.51 7.94 -6.15
N VAL A 338 3.88 8.54 -5.14
CA VAL A 338 2.42 8.77 -5.13
C VAL A 338 2.03 10.08 -5.79
N HIS A 339 2.75 11.17 -5.50
CA HIS A 339 2.37 12.54 -5.89
C HIS A 339 3.29 13.15 -6.97
N GLY A 340 4.44 12.54 -7.23
CA GLY A 340 5.48 13.03 -8.15
C GLY A 340 6.60 13.78 -7.42
N GLU A 341 7.75 13.88 -8.08
CA GLU A 341 8.98 14.45 -7.50
C GLU A 341 8.85 15.91 -7.11
N ASP A 342 8.18 16.71 -7.94
CA ASP A 342 8.01 18.15 -7.67
C ASP A 342 7.21 18.39 -6.38
N GLU A 343 6.14 17.63 -6.18
CA GLU A 343 5.31 17.73 -4.98
C GLU A 343 6.03 17.20 -3.75
N ALA A 344 6.81 16.13 -3.89
CA ALA A 344 7.63 15.59 -2.81
C ALA A 344 8.71 16.58 -2.36
N LYS A 345 9.37 17.24 -3.33
CA LYS A 345 10.37 18.27 -3.07
C LYS A 345 9.78 19.46 -2.32
N LYS A 346 8.63 19.97 -2.77
CA LYS A 346 7.91 21.05 -2.08
C LYS A 346 7.54 20.67 -0.64
N ALA A 347 7.06 19.43 -0.43
CA ALA A 347 6.70 18.97 0.91
C ALA A 347 7.94 18.82 1.81
N GLU A 348 9.07 18.36 1.27
CA GLU A 348 10.34 18.28 1.97
C GLU A 348 10.88 19.66 2.35
N GLU A 349 10.89 20.59 1.40
CA GLU A 349 11.33 21.98 1.62
C GLU A 349 10.48 22.65 2.71
N ALA A 350 9.15 22.49 2.65
CA ALA A 350 8.24 22.97 3.68
C ALA A 350 8.53 22.36 5.05
N ALA A 351 8.85 21.05 5.10
CA ALA A 351 9.21 20.38 6.33
C ALA A 351 10.54 20.90 6.91
N LEU A 352 11.54 21.11 6.05
CA LEU A 352 12.86 21.64 6.47
C LEU A 352 12.76 23.10 6.94
N ALA A 353 11.94 23.90 6.28
CA ALA A 353 11.70 25.30 6.64
C ALA A 353 11.21 25.45 8.07
N LEU A 354 10.33 24.54 8.50
CA LEU A 354 9.77 24.53 9.86
C LEU A 354 10.77 24.15 10.95
N PHE A 355 11.81 23.40 10.61
CA PHE A 355 12.85 22.98 11.58
C PHE A 355 14.09 23.88 11.55
N GLY A 356 14.31 24.64 10.46
CA GLY A 356 15.52 25.44 10.25
C GLY A 356 15.37 26.96 10.53
N GLY A 357 14.19 27.45 10.83
CA GLY A 357 13.94 28.87 11.20
C GLY A 357 14.11 29.91 10.09
N LYS A 358 14.33 29.52 8.82
CA LYS A 358 14.51 30.42 7.66
C LYS A 358 14.01 29.79 6.34
N GLY A 359 12.91 29.07 6.33
CA GLY A 359 12.42 28.40 5.12
C GLY A 359 11.22 29.10 4.48
N ASP A 360 10.99 28.77 3.21
CA ASP A 360 9.83 29.18 2.44
C ASP A 360 8.55 28.53 3.00
N LEU A 361 7.66 29.36 3.54
CA LEU A 361 6.39 28.97 4.16
C LEU A 361 5.25 28.73 3.16
N THR A 362 5.50 28.87 1.87
CA THR A 362 4.50 28.84 0.80
C THR A 362 3.78 27.49 0.69
N HIS A 363 4.41 26.42 1.14
CA HIS A 363 3.89 25.03 1.04
C HIS A 363 3.38 24.43 2.37
N MET A 364 3.29 25.26 3.42
CA MET A 364 2.71 24.85 4.70
C MET A 364 1.19 24.67 4.59
N PRO A 365 0.56 23.72 5.30
CA PRO A 365 -0.89 23.67 5.44
C PRO A 365 -1.42 25.05 5.81
N THR A 366 -2.20 25.64 4.91
CA THR A 366 -2.65 27.02 5.04
C THR A 366 -4.17 27.06 5.08
N VAL A 367 -4.69 27.80 6.03
CA VAL A 367 -6.13 28.11 6.13
C VAL A 367 -6.32 29.58 5.86
N ALA A 368 -7.08 29.90 4.80
CA ALA A 368 -7.44 31.27 4.48
C ALA A 368 -8.71 31.66 5.26
N LEU A 369 -8.61 32.67 6.10
CA LEU A 369 -9.72 33.20 6.89
C LEU A 369 -10.41 34.33 6.12
N SER A 370 -11.73 34.25 5.98
CA SER A 370 -12.56 35.31 5.46
C SER A 370 -12.79 36.41 6.53
N ASP A 371 -13.24 37.58 6.12
CA ASP A 371 -13.65 38.65 7.07
C ASP A 371 -14.67 38.14 8.08
N ALA A 372 -15.61 37.30 7.65
CA ALA A 372 -16.61 36.69 8.54
C ALA A 372 -15.96 35.76 9.58
N ASP A 373 -14.97 34.96 9.18
CA ASP A 373 -14.23 34.07 10.11
C ASP A 373 -13.42 34.87 11.15
N ILE A 374 -12.85 36.02 10.71
CA ILE A 374 -12.08 36.93 11.57
C ILE A 374 -13.02 37.59 12.58
N GLU A 375 -14.16 38.08 12.13
CA GLU A 375 -15.16 38.73 13.00
C GLU A 375 -15.77 37.71 13.96
N GLU A 376 -16.21 36.54 13.51
CA GLU A 376 -16.81 35.49 14.34
C GLU A 376 -15.81 34.95 15.35
N SER A 377 -14.56 34.69 14.95
CA SER A 377 -13.52 34.19 15.85
C SER A 377 -13.09 35.23 16.86
N GLY A 378 -13.18 36.54 16.53
CA GLY A 378 -12.60 37.64 17.29
C GLY A 378 -11.11 37.46 17.47
N MET A 379 -10.44 36.78 16.53
CA MET A 379 -8.99 36.43 16.58
C MET A 379 -8.57 35.72 17.86
N SER A 380 -9.50 35.10 18.59
CA SER A 380 -9.21 34.34 19.80
C SER A 380 -8.43 33.09 19.45
N ILE A 381 -7.27 32.84 20.13
CA ILE A 381 -6.40 31.69 19.92
C ILE A 381 -7.15 30.36 19.95
N THR A 382 -8.11 30.19 20.88
CA THR A 382 -8.85 28.94 21.01
C THR A 382 -9.78 28.67 19.84
N ARG A 383 -10.42 29.72 19.30
CA ARG A 383 -11.30 29.62 18.12
C ARG A 383 -10.46 29.41 16.85
N LEU A 384 -9.35 30.11 16.70
CA LEU A 384 -8.43 29.95 15.58
C LEU A 384 -7.84 28.54 15.52
N LEU A 385 -7.55 27.91 16.66
CA LEU A 385 -7.09 26.51 16.71
C LEU A 385 -8.16 25.52 16.20
N VAL A 386 -9.44 25.83 16.39
CA VAL A 386 -10.55 25.02 15.88
C VAL A 386 -10.74 25.28 14.38
N LEU A 387 -10.74 26.54 13.94
CA LEU A 387 -10.84 26.91 12.53
C LEU A 387 -9.66 26.35 11.71
N ALA A 388 -8.46 26.34 12.28
CA ALA A 388 -7.27 25.75 11.68
C ALA A 388 -7.30 24.21 11.65
N GLY A 389 -8.31 23.56 12.24
CA GLY A 389 -8.38 22.08 12.34
C GLY A 389 -7.31 21.47 13.25
N ILE A 390 -6.59 22.27 14.04
CA ILE A 390 -5.60 21.80 15.02
C ILE A 390 -6.31 21.14 16.21
N GLU A 391 -7.48 21.67 16.58
CA GLU A 391 -8.31 21.11 17.66
C GLU A 391 -9.75 20.86 17.19
N LYS A 392 -10.36 19.83 17.76
CA LYS A 392 -11.73 19.41 17.39
C LYS A 392 -12.83 20.24 18.07
N SER A 393 -12.49 21.00 19.10
CA SER A 393 -13.45 21.79 19.87
C SER A 393 -12.74 22.86 20.68
N ASN A 394 -13.48 23.94 21.05
CA ASN A 394 -12.97 24.97 21.95
C ASN A 394 -12.48 24.43 23.30
N SER A 395 -13.14 23.42 23.84
CA SER A 395 -12.70 22.80 25.11
C SER A 395 -11.35 22.09 24.97
N ALA A 396 -11.09 21.45 23.82
CA ALA A 396 -9.79 20.85 23.52
C ALA A 396 -8.73 21.93 23.31
N ALA A 397 -9.05 23.01 22.59
CA ALA A 397 -8.15 24.15 22.38
C ALA A 397 -7.75 24.81 23.72
N ILE A 398 -8.71 25.07 24.60
CA ILE A 398 -8.44 25.65 25.94
C ILE A 398 -7.46 24.74 26.72
N ARG A 399 -7.65 23.43 26.68
CA ARG A 399 -6.76 22.47 27.36
C ARG A 399 -5.35 22.53 26.80
N SER A 400 -5.18 22.44 25.48
CA SER A 400 -3.90 22.46 24.80
C SER A 400 -3.13 23.77 25.02
N VAL A 401 -3.82 24.91 25.06
CA VAL A 401 -3.22 26.21 25.40
C VAL A 401 -2.76 26.24 26.86
N ARG A 402 -3.62 25.78 27.80
CA ARG A 402 -3.31 25.76 29.24
C ARG A 402 -2.13 24.84 29.57
N GLU A 403 -2.04 23.70 28.89
CA GLU A 403 -0.92 22.75 29.02
C GLU A 403 0.36 23.27 28.37
N GLY A 404 0.29 24.40 27.69
CA GLY A 404 1.45 25.03 27.04
C GLY A 404 1.91 24.26 25.79
N GLY A 405 1.01 23.50 25.19
CA GLY A 405 1.25 22.77 23.93
C GLY A 405 1.15 23.61 22.67
N ILE A 406 0.77 24.91 22.77
CA ILE A 406 0.52 25.79 21.64
C ILE A 406 1.59 26.91 21.56
N SER A 407 2.04 27.17 20.33
CA SER A 407 2.86 28.33 20.00
C SER A 407 2.28 29.07 18.80
N VAL A 408 2.46 30.38 18.76
CA VAL A 408 2.10 31.29 17.66
C VAL A 408 3.38 32.01 17.21
N ASN A 409 3.75 31.88 15.94
CA ASN A 409 5.00 32.44 15.41
C ASN A 409 6.20 32.12 16.32
N ASP A 410 6.35 30.82 16.71
CA ASP A 410 7.35 30.27 17.64
C ASP A 410 7.30 30.81 19.09
N ARG A 411 6.35 31.68 19.43
CA ARG A 411 6.11 32.14 20.79
C ARG A 411 5.10 31.27 21.50
N LYS A 412 5.46 30.69 22.63
CA LYS A 412 4.57 29.85 23.43
C LYS A 412 3.40 30.67 23.97
N VAL A 413 2.18 30.17 23.76
CA VAL A 413 0.95 30.79 24.26
C VAL A 413 0.36 29.89 25.37
N THR A 414 0.15 30.47 26.53
CA THR A 414 -0.46 29.79 27.70
C THR A 414 -1.75 30.48 28.18
N ASP A 415 -2.00 31.71 27.69
CA ASP A 415 -3.23 32.42 27.97
C ASP A 415 -4.34 31.95 27.04
N THR A 416 -5.37 31.33 27.58
CA THR A 416 -6.53 30.86 26.83
C THR A 416 -7.41 31.99 26.30
N LYS A 417 -7.22 33.21 26.77
CA LYS A 417 -7.92 34.42 26.32
C LYS A 417 -7.09 35.25 25.34
N ALA A 418 -5.91 34.77 24.94
CA ALA A 418 -5.07 35.48 24.00
C ALA A 418 -5.83 35.77 22.69
N VAL A 419 -5.71 36.98 22.23
CA VAL A 419 -6.25 37.48 20.93
C VAL A 419 -5.05 37.83 20.07
N LEU A 420 -5.03 37.35 18.84
CA LEU A 420 -3.96 37.63 17.88
C LEU A 420 -4.30 38.92 17.07
N ASP A 421 -3.27 39.55 16.58
CA ASP A 421 -3.48 40.71 15.71
C ASP A 421 -3.85 40.29 14.28
N SER A 422 -5.00 40.74 13.79
CA SER A 422 -5.42 40.43 12.42
C SER A 422 -4.50 41.02 11.36
N ALA A 423 -3.74 42.06 11.66
CA ALA A 423 -2.74 42.63 10.76
C ALA A 423 -1.62 41.61 10.45
N GLU A 424 -1.30 40.67 11.37
CA GLU A 424 -0.30 39.63 11.17
C GLU A 424 -0.73 38.58 10.11
N LEU A 425 -2.04 38.54 9.73
CA LEU A 425 -2.52 37.62 8.69
C LEU A 425 -1.95 37.95 7.30
N ALA A 426 -1.56 39.21 7.06
CA ALA A 426 -0.91 39.63 5.81
C ALA A 426 0.42 38.87 5.58
N ASP A 427 1.20 38.70 6.65
CA ASP A 427 2.46 37.96 6.63
C ASP A 427 2.23 36.44 6.88
N GLY A 428 1.06 36.12 7.40
CA GLY A 428 0.64 34.76 7.81
C GLY A 428 1.02 34.44 9.25
N ILE A 429 0.04 33.95 10.02
CA ILE A 429 0.22 33.50 11.43
C ILE A 429 0.46 32.01 11.45
N ILE A 430 1.57 31.59 12.02
CA ILE A 430 1.89 30.15 12.19
C ILE A 430 1.41 29.68 13.55
N LEU A 431 0.39 28.81 13.53
CA LEU A 431 -0.08 28.09 14.71
C LEU A 431 0.64 26.74 14.81
N LYS A 432 1.14 26.39 15.99
CA LYS A 432 1.88 25.16 16.24
C LYS A 432 1.37 24.46 17.48
N LYS A 433 1.09 23.14 17.39
CA LYS A 433 0.76 22.25 18.51
C LYS A 433 1.84 21.20 18.68
N GLY A 434 2.56 21.28 19.80
CA GLY A 434 3.71 20.40 20.08
C GLY A 434 4.79 20.51 19.01
N LYS A 435 5.42 19.37 18.65
CA LYS A 435 6.52 19.33 17.67
C LYS A 435 6.08 18.92 16.26
N LYS A 436 4.81 18.55 16.06
CA LYS A 436 4.38 17.81 14.87
C LYS A 436 3.25 18.46 14.07
N THR A 437 2.48 19.38 14.63
CA THR A 437 1.32 19.97 13.96
C THR A 437 1.53 21.47 13.76
N PHE A 438 1.40 21.91 12.51
CA PHE A 438 1.59 23.30 12.10
C PHE A 438 0.52 23.68 11.10
N VAL A 439 0.00 24.90 11.19
CA VAL A 439 -0.94 25.47 10.22
C VAL A 439 -0.63 26.95 10.09
N ARG A 440 -0.59 27.45 8.86
CA ARG A 440 -0.49 28.88 8.56
C ARG A 440 -1.88 29.45 8.35
N LEU A 441 -2.19 30.53 9.03
CA LEU A 441 -3.39 31.32 8.80
C LEU A 441 -3.02 32.53 7.91
N ILE A 442 -3.80 32.77 6.88
CA ILE A 442 -3.67 33.93 6.00
C ILE A 442 -5.05 34.59 5.85
N HIS A 443 -5.08 35.85 5.44
CA HIS A 443 -6.31 36.49 5.00
C HIS A 443 -6.75 35.89 3.66
N LYS A 444 -8.05 35.74 3.49
CA LYS A 444 -8.64 35.33 2.20
C LYS A 444 -8.92 36.60 1.42
N ASP A 445 -8.18 36.81 0.33
CA ASP A 445 -8.40 37.88 -0.63
C ASP A 445 -9.81 37.81 -1.26
#